data_7e8a9fb9fbc732a882f5e5840be762eb
#
_entry.id   7e8a9fb9fbc732a882f5e5840be762eb
#
_cell.length_a   1.000
_cell.length_b   1.000
_cell.length_c   1.000
_cell.angle_alpha   90.00
_cell.angle_beta   90.00
_cell.angle_gamma   90.00
#
_symmetry.space_group_name_H-M   'P 1'
#
loop_
_entity.id
_entity.type
_entity.pdbx_description
1 polymer ?
#
loop_
_entity_poly.entity_id
_entity_poly.type
_entity_poly.pdbx_seq_one_letter_code
_entity_poly.pdbx_strand_id
1 'polypeptide(L)'
;MTAMDVEAPILCAQTTVIDARTVGESFIRLVVAGAELARWSAEVVDAGTVRDAYVKLIIPPPGGGGVVPDPAAIRDWLALPESERGWMRTYTVRRADTVVLDGAQVPALTIDMVVHPGDDEGPGSSWARSVAVGDELHIVGPGRGHAPWAAWAPGQAGRIVCAGDETAAPALLAIAEELAAEPSSAREISIVIEVPTEADVRALSDGAPEFVTLVARTAVAGEEVIRRLAGILDVGEESIGSVMGGQRPAADRDREWHPASEVSDGDPYVFLAGESGLIKAMRRLTVDAAGIAKGSVAFMGYWRRGAAES
;
A
#
# COMPACT_ATOMS: atom_id res chain seq x y z
N MET A 1 33.13 12.82 -5.78
CA MET A 1 32.09 11.90 -5.27
C MET A 1 32.25 11.90 -3.76
N THR A 2 31.41 12.67 -3.07
CA THR A 2 31.31 12.66 -1.61
C THR A 2 30.79 11.27 -1.24
N ALA A 3 31.39 10.62 -0.22
CA ALA A 3 30.83 9.38 0.33
C ALA A 3 29.36 9.63 0.66
N MET A 4 28.45 8.86 0.06
CA MET A 4 27.05 8.92 0.46
C MET A 4 27.02 8.49 1.91
N ASP A 5 26.56 9.38 2.80
CA ASP A 5 26.29 9.04 4.19
C ASP A 5 25.24 7.91 4.19
N VAL A 6 25.71 6.69 4.49
CA VAL A 6 24.81 5.54 4.63
C VAL A 6 24.29 5.55 6.05
N GLU A 7 23.01 5.77 6.20
CA GLU A 7 22.32 5.72 7.50
C GLU A 7 22.11 4.28 7.98
N ALA A 8 21.61 4.12 9.18
CA ALA A 8 21.14 2.82 9.66
C ALA A 8 20.05 2.26 8.71
N PRO A 9 19.99 0.93 8.50
CA PRO A 9 19.06 0.34 7.53
C PRO A 9 17.59 0.61 7.85
N ILE A 10 17.27 0.83 9.11
CA ILE A 10 15.94 1.17 9.61
C ILE A 10 16.05 2.39 10.51
N LEU A 11 15.21 3.38 10.25
CA LEU A 11 15.13 4.62 11.03
C LEU A 11 13.70 4.81 11.54
N CYS A 12 13.58 5.39 12.72
CA CYS A 12 12.35 5.97 13.23
C CYS A 12 12.47 7.48 13.12
N ALA A 13 11.56 8.14 12.40
CA ALA A 13 11.54 9.58 12.21
C ALA A 13 10.33 10.20 12.92
N GLN A 14 10.54 11.29 13.64
CA GLN A 14 9.46 12.12 14.14
C GLN A 14 8.96 13.03 13.02
N THR A 15 7.64 13.09 12.86
CA THR A 15 6.95 13.92 11.89
C THR A 15 5.78 14.64 12.54
N THR A 16 5.30 15.68 11.86
CA THR A 16 4.09 16.42 12.24
C THR A 16 3.05 16.27 11.15
N VAL A 17 1.80 16.03 11.52
CA VAL A 17 0.65 16.05 10.61
C VAL A 17 0.40 17.49 10.17
N ILE A 18 0.54 17.77 8.87
CA ILE A 18 0.35 19.11 8.30
C ILE A 18 -0.92 19.25 7.48
N ASP A 19 -1.55 18.12 7.09
CA ASP A 19 -2.88 18.04 6.51
C ASP A 19 -3.55 16.72 6.92
N ALA A 20 -4.84 16.78 7.19
CA ALA A 20 -5.67 15.62 7.46
C ALA A 20 -7.08 15.87 6.90
N ARG A 21 -7.50 15.05 5.91
CA ARG A 21 -8.79 15.24 5.24
C ARG A 21 -9.39 13.93 4.75
N THR A 22 -10.72 13.91 4.68
CA THR A 22 -11.45 12.81 4.09
C THR A 22 -11.33 12.82 2.56
N VAL A 23 -11.15 11.64 1.96
CA VAL A 23 -11.18 11.40 0.52
C VAL A 23 -12.23 10.31 0.26
N GLY A 24 -13.29 10.63 -0.46
CA GLY A 24 -14.47 9.75 -0.57
C GLY A 24 -15.17 9.58 0.77
N GLU A 25 -15.54 8.35 1.09
CA GLU A 25 -16.17 7.99 2.38
C GLU A 25 -15.27 7.12 3.24
N SER A 26 -14.34 6.39 2.61
CA SER A 26 -13.57 5.33 3.27
C SER A 26 -12.10 5.66 3.46
N PHE A 27 -11.62 6.86 3.10
CA PHE A 27 -10.22 7.22 3.22
C PHE A 27 -10.03 8.51 4.03
N ILE A 28 -9.02 8.50 4.87
CA ILE A 28 -8.43 9.71 5.47
C ILE A 28 -7.04 9.89 4.85
N ARG A 29 -6.85 10.99 4.14
CA ARG A 29 -5.54 11.38 3.60
C ARG A 29 -4.81 12.24 4.61
N LEU A 30 -3.62 11.79 4.99
CA LEU A 30 -2.70 12.51 5.84
C LEU A 30 -1.53 13.02 5.01
N VAL A 31 -1.06 14.22 5.34
CA VAL A 31 0.27 14.69 4.93
C VAL A 31 1.08 14.92 6.19
N VAL A 32 2.19 14.22 6.29
CA VAL A 32 3.12 14.32 7.42
C VAL A 32 4.46 14.84 6.94
N ALA A 33 5.09 15.73 7.70
CA ALA A 33 6.34 16.35 7.33
C ALA A 33 7.32 16.40 8.50
N GLY A 34 8.61 16.35 8.20
CA GLY A 34 9.63 16.48 9.24
C GLY A 34 11.06 16.44 8.71
N ALA A 35 11.96 17.14 9.34
CA ALA A 35 13.37 17.21 8.93
C ALA A 35 14.07 15.85 9.01
N GLU A 36 13.64 14.96 9.92
CA GLU A 36 14.23 13.63 10.07
C GLU A 36 13.97 12.71 8.88
N LEU A 37 12.90 12.96 8.10
CA LEU A 37 12.64 12.25 6.86
C LEU A 37 13.74 12.43 5.81
N ALA A 38 14.54 13.51 5.89
CA ALA A 38 15.68 13.70 4.98
C ALA A 38 16.75 12.59 5.10
N ARG A 39 16.73 11.81 6.19
CA ARG A 39 17.61 10.68 6.43
C ARG A 39 17.08 9.36 5.83
N TRP A 40 15.91 9.37 5.20
CA TRP A 40 15.28 8.21 4.60
C TRP A 40 15.79 7.92 3.20
N SER A 41 15.31 6.79 2.62
CA SER A 41 15.66 6.37 1.26
C SER A 41 15.53 7.51 0.25
N ALA A 42 16.63 7.81 -0.44
CA ALA A 42 16.69 8.90 -1.40
C ALA A 42 15.73 8.70 -2.59
N GLU A 43 15.42 7.47 -2.97
CA GLU A 43 14.44 7.18 -4.01
C GLU A 43 13.07 7.75 -3.64
N VAL A 44 12.67 7.64 -2.37
CA VAL A 44 11.39 8.15 -1.88
C VAL A 44 11.45 9.65 -1.66
N VAL A 45 12.38 10.14 -0.82
CA VAL A 45 12.30 11.52 -0.34
C VAL A 45 12.94 12.55 -1.28
N ASP A 46 13.91 12.17 -2.10
CA ASP A 46 14.59 13.09 -3.03
C ASP A 46 14.01 12.97 -4.45
N ALA A 47 13.75 11.75 -4.93
CA ALA A 47 13.25 11.52 -6.28
C ALA A 47 11.72 11.48 -6.38
N GLY A 48 11.00 11.34 -5.25
CA GLY A 48 9.55 11.21 -5.22
C GLY A 48 9.03 9.90 -5.82
N THR A 49 9.90 8.91 -6.02
CA THR A 49 9.53 7.61 -6.57
C THR A 49 9.00 6.72 -5.46
N VAL A 50 7.71 6.54 -5.40
CA VAL A 50 7.07 5.83 -4.29
C VAL A 50 6.52 4.45 -4.68
N ARG A 51 5.89 4.30 -5.85
CA ARG A 51 5.29 3.04 -6.33
C ARG A 51 4.43 2.38 -5.23
N ASP A 52 4.84 1.18 -4.79
CA ASP A 52 4.26 0.48 -3.65
C ASP A 52 5.11 0.59 -2.37
N ALA A 53 6.00 1.58 -2.29
CA ALA A 53 6.82 1.79 -1.10
C ALA A 53 5.93 1.95 0.14
N TYR A 54 6.29 1.23 1.21
CA TYR A 54 5.55 1.28 2.46
C TYR A 54 6.43 1.69 3.63
N VAL A 55 5.75 2.10 4.66
CA VAL A 55 6.33 2.52 5.94
C VAL A 55 5.51 1.94 7.09
N LYS A 56 6.02 2.03 8.29
CA LYS A 56 5.26 1.67 9.48
C LYS A 56 4.96 2.92 10.30
N LEU A 57 3.68 3.18 10.50
CA LEU A 57 3.20 4.22 11.40
C LEU A 57 3.16 3.69 12.83
N ILE A 58 3.62 4.47 13.77
CA ILE A 58 3.48 4.21 15.19
C ILE A 58 2.24 4.94 15.66
N ILE A 59 1.12 4.22 15.67
CA ILE A 59 -0.16 4.74 16.13
C ILE A 59 -0.11 4.85 17.67
N PRO A 60 -0.28 6.05 18.24
CA PRO A 60 -0.19 6.21 19.69
C PRO A 60 -1.32 5.50 20.43
N PRO A 61 -1.14 5.13 21.71
CA PRO A 61 -2.20 4.60 22.53
C PRO A 61 -3.28 5.66 22.79
N PRO A 62 -4.51 5.26 23.21
CA PRO A 62 -5.55 6.20 23.57
C PRO A 62 -5.08 7.18 24.64
N GLY A 63 -5.30 8.48 24.37
CA GLY A 63 -4.80 9.55 25.24
C GLY A 63 -3.46 10.15 24.83
N GLY A 64 -2.86 9.63 23.77
CA GLY A 64 -1.61 10.14 23.20
C GLY A 64 -0.35 9.66 23.93
N GLY A 65 0.79 10.16 23.50
CA GLY A 65 2.10 9.73 24.01
C GLY A 65 2.48 8.34 23.49
N GLY A 66 3.10 7.57 24.35
CA GLY A 66 3.57 6.22 24.03
C GLY A 66 5.11 6.18 23.90
N VAL A 67 5.65 4.98 24.08
CA VAL A 67 7.08 4.75 23.95
C VAL A 67 7.45 4.72 22.46
N VAL A 68 8.37 5.61 22.06
CA VAL A 68 8.89 5.64 20.68
C VAL A 68 9.82 4.44 20.47
N PRO A 69 9.65 3.68 19.38
CA PRO A 69 10.52 2.54 19.12
C PRO A 69 11.96 2.97 18.79
N ASP A 70 12.92 2.30 19.42
CA ASP A 70 14.28 2.25 18.90
C ASP A 70 14.36 1.13 17.86
N PRO A 71 14.64 1.41 16.57
CA PRO A 71 14.75 0.38 15.56
C PRO A 71 15.78 -0.71 15.88
N ALA A 72 16.83 -0.38 16.62
CA ALA A 72 17.85 -1.36 17.05
C ALA A 72 17.32 -2.30 18.14
N ALA A 73 16.30 -1.89 18.92
CA ALA A 73 15.69 -2.63 20.00
C ALA A 73 14.18 -2.89 19.77
N ILE A 74 13.76 -3.03 18.52
CA ILE A 74 12.35 -3.15 18.14
C ILE A 74 11.62 -4.30 18.85
N ARG A 75 12.32 -5.40 19.15
CA ARG A 75 11.74 -6.55 19.86
C ARG A 75 11.36 -6.19 21.30
N ASP A 76 12.16 -5.37 21.97
CA ASP A 76 11.88 -4.93 23.34
C ASP A 76 10.67 -3.99 23.34
N TRP A 77 10.57 -3.11 22.33
CA TRP A 77 9.40 -2.26 22.14
C TRP A 77 8.13 -3.09 21.90
N LEU A 78 8.19 -4.12 21.05
CA LEU A 78 7.06 -5.00 20.76
C LEU A 78 6.62 -5.83 22.00
N ALA A 79 7.50 -6.03 22.97
CA ALA A 79 7.18 -6.72 24.23
C ALA A 79 6.44 -5.84 25.23
N LEU A 80 6.42 -4.51 25.06
CA LEU A 80 5.67 -3.61 25.92
C LEU A 80 4.16 -3.79 25.71
N PRO A 81 3.34 -3.51 26.75
CA PRO A 81 1.88 -3.45 26.60
C PRO A 81 1.45 -2.44 25.54
N GLU A 82 0.42 -2.75 24.76
CA GLU A 82 -0.11 -1.82 23.74
C GLU A 82 -0.56 -0.48 24.32
N SER A 83 -1.03 -0.48 25.57
CA SER A 83 -1.38 0.75 26.30
C SER A 83 -0.19 1.68 26.56
N GLU A 84 1.04 1.17 26.48
CA GLU A 84 2.27 1.94 26.68
C GLU A 84 2.95 2.30 25.35
N ARG A 85 2.96 1.38 24.38
CA ARG A 85 3.66 1.55 23.12
C ARG A 85 2.78 1.99 21.94
N GLY A 86 1.48 1.77 22.03
CA GLY A 86 0.59 1.90 20.88
C GLY A 86 0.75 0.74 19.89
N TRP A 87 0.52 1.02 18.61
CA TRP A 87 0.51 0.00 17.55
C TRP A 87 1.40 0.39 16.38
N MET A 88 2.11 -0.58 15.85
CA MET A 88 2.84 -0.42 14.59
C MET A 88 2.00 -0.97 13.45
N ARG A 89 1.69 -0.13 12.45
CA ARG A 89 0.85 -0.51 11.31
C ARG A 89 1.51 -0.11 9.99
N THR A 90 1.38 -0.98 9.00
CA THR A 90 1.97 -0.79 7.67
C THR A 90 1.03 0.03 6.79
N TYR A 91 1.56 1.08 6.17
CA TYR A 91 0.85 1.90 5.20
C TYR A 91 1.72 2.20 3.99
N THR A 92 1.10 2.30 2.83
CA THR A 92 1.76 2.73 1.61
C THR A 92 2.05 4.23 1.65
N VAL A 93 3.21 4.62 1.17
CA VAL A 93 3.51 6.01 0.84
C VAL A 93 2.81 6.34 -0.48
N ARG A 94 1.74 7.13 -0.42
CA ARG A 94 0.97 7.53 -1.60
C ARG A 94 1.72 8.54 -2.46
N ARG A 95 2.48 9.42 -1.84
CA ARG A 95 3.28 10.46 -2.47
C ARG A 95 4.39 10.93 -1.54
N ALA A 96 5.50 11.36 -2.10
CA ALA A 96 6.56 12.07 -1.39
C ALA A 96 6.81 13.42 -2.07
N ASP A 97 6.86 14.47 -1.27
CA ASP A 97 7.00 15.86 -1.71
C ASP A 97 7.99 16.60 -0.79
N THR A 98 8.32 17.83 -1.15
CA THR A 98 9.03 18.78 -0.28
C THR A 98 8.09 19.93 0.06
N VAL A 99 8.00 20.27 1.34
CA VAL A 99 7.14 21.35 1.83
C VAL A 99 7.95 22.35 2.67
N VAL A 100 7.38 23.52 2.92
CA VAL A 100 7.94 24.47 3.89
C VAL A 100 7.25 24.26 5.24
N LEU A 101 8.03 23.88 6.25
CA LEU A 101 7.60 23.73 7.64
C LEU A 101 8.52 24.59 8.50
N ASP A 102 7.95 25.48 9.31
CA ASP A 102 8.69 26.43 10.19
C ASP A 102 9.80 27.22 9.47
N GLY A 103 9.57 27.58 8.21
CA GLY A 103 10.50 28.34 7.39
C GLY A 103 11.62 27.51 6.72
N ALA A 104 11.67 26.21 6.93
CA ALA A 104 12.62 25.30 6.30
C ALA A 104 11.94 24.38 5.28
N GLN A 105 12.65 24.03 4.21
CA GLN A 105 12.21 22.97 3.30
C GLN A 105 12.50 21.62 3.94
N VAL A 106 11.48 20.79 4.08
CA VAL A 106 11.56 19.43 4.63
C VAL A 106 10.78 18.45 3.78
N PRO A 107 11.17 17.16 3.76
CA PRO A 107 10.36 16.13 3.10
C PRO A 107 9.00 15.94 3.78
N ALA A 108 8.01 15.62 2.96
CA ALA A 108 6.66 15.29 3.39
C ALA A 108 6.19 14.01 2.71
N LEU A 109 5.41 13.21 3.42
CA LEU A 109 4.79 12.00 2.90
C LEU A 109 3.27 12.14 2.95
N THR A 110 2.60 11.78 1.86
CA THR A 110 1.16 11.59 1.82
C THR A 110 0.85 10.12 2.07
N ILE A 111 -0.10 9.85 2.94
CA ILE A 111 -0.53 8.51 3.33
C ILE A 111 -2.05 8.48 3.30
N ASP A 112 -2.63 7.55 2.55
CA ASP A 112 -4.07 7.32 2.53
C ASP A 112 -4.39 6.15 3.47
N MET A 113 -5.09 6.43 4.55
CA MET A 113 -5.52 5.45 5.53
C MET A 113 -6.96 5.03 5.25
N VAL A 114 -7.17 3.73 5.06
CA VAL A 114 -8.53 3.19 4.95
C VAL A 114 -9.20 3.21 6.32
N VAL A 115 -10.42 3.71 6.38
CA VAL A 115 -11.23 3.70 7.60
C VAL A 115 -12.45 2.81 7.37
N HIS A 116 -12.56 1.76 8.17
CA HIS A 116 -13.67 0.84 8.11
C HIS A 116 -14.75 1.29 9.11
N PRO A 117 -16.02 1.40 8.71
CA PRO A 117 -17.11 1.66 9.64
C PRO A 117 -17.46 0.39 10.43
N GLY A 118 -17.75 0.53 11.73
CA GLY A 118 -18.31 -0.53 12.55
C GLY A 118 -17.45 -0.99 13.73
N ASP A 119 -17.93 -2.05 14.42
CA ASP A 119 -17.35 -2.56 15.68
C ASP A 119 -15.98 -3.25 15.50
N ASP A 120 -15.58 -3.56 14.26
CA ASP A 120 -14.27 -4.15 13.92
C ASP A 120 -13.21 -3.08 13.59
N GLU A 121 -13.39 -1.86 14.06
CA GLU A 121 -12.46 -0.76 13.81
C GLU A 121 -11.12 -0.99 14.50
N GLY A 122 -10.08 -1.22 13.69
CA GLY A 122 -8.72 -1.36 14.21
C GLY A 122 -8.12 -0.03 14.70
N PRO A 123 -7.04 -0.06 15.51
CA PRO A 123 -6.44 1.14 16.10
C PRO A 123 -6.01 2.19 15.08
N GLY A 124 -5.59 1.78 13.87
CA GLY A 124 -5.25 2.69 12.79
C GLY A 124 -6.44 3.48 12.26
N SER A 125 -7.59 2.83 12.01
CA SER A 125 -8.83 3.48 11.60
C SER A 125 -9.36 4.43 12.67
N SER A 126 -9.38 3.97 13.93
CA SER A 126 -9.84 4.77 15.07
C SER A 126 -9.00 6.04 15.25
N TRP A 127 -7.66 5.91 15.18
CA TRP A 127 -6.77 7.04 15.27
C TRP A 127 -6.93 8.00 14.08
N ALA A 128 -7.02 7.48 12.85
CA ALA A 128 -7.17 8.30 11.64
C ALA A 128 -8.41 9.21 11.69
N ARG A 129 -9.50 8.79 12.35
CA ARG A 129 -10.69 9.61 12.52
C ARG A 129 -10.53 10.76 13.50
N SER A 130 -9.56 10.69 14.40
CA SER A 130 -9.34 11.68 15.46
C SER A 130 -8.10 12.53 15.25
N VAL A 131 -7.23 12.15 14.31
CA VAL A 131 -5.98 12.87 14.03
C VAL A 131 -6.24 14.30 13.57
N ALA A 132 -5.43 15.23 14.05
CA ALA A 132 -5.53 16.63 13.71
C ALA A 132 -4.19 17.21 13.20
N VAL A 133 -4.28 18.31 12.47
CA VAL A 133 -3.09 19.09 12.09
C VAL A 133 -2.36 19.55 13.35
N GLY A 134 -1.06 19.31 13.40
CA GLY A 134 -0.19 19.56 14.54
C GLY A 134 0.11 18.34 15.40
N ASP A 135 -0.60 17.23 15.20
CA ASP A 135 -0.30 15.98 15.90
C ASP A 135 1.06 15.43 15.49
N GLU A 136 1.78 14.87 16.47
CA GLU A 136 3.03 14.16 16.22
C GLU A 136 2.76 12.71 15.80
N LEU A 137 3.52 12.24 14.81
CA LEU A 137 3.49 10.86 14.36
C LEU A 137 4.93 10.36 14.14
N HIS A 138 5.25 9.22 14.73
CA HIS A 138 6.51 8.53 14.45
C HIS A 138 6.34 7.53 13.32
N ILE A 139 7.29 7.53 12.41
CA ILE A 139 7.27 6.68 11.21
C ILE A 139 8.57 5.91 11.11
N VAL A 140 8.47 4.59 10.92
CA VAL A 140 9.63 3.71 10.72
C VAL A 140 9.74 3.36 9.24
N GLY A 141 10.92 3.55 8.68
CA GLY A 141 11.21 3.31 7.27
C GLY A 141 12.68 3.04 6.99
N PRO A 142 13.04 2.79 5.72
CA PRO A 142 14.41 2.52 5.30
C PRO A 142 15.27 3.78 5.34
N GLY A 143 16.48 3.66 5.87
CA GLY A 143 17.46 4.77 5.93
C GLY A 143 18.06 5.09 4.56
N ARG A 144 18.66 6.26 4.45
CA ARG A 144 19.39 6.71 3.26
C ARG A 144 20.53 5.74 2.92
N GLY A 145 20.69 5.43 1.64
CA GLY A 145 21.61 4.42 1.16
C GLY A 145 21.02 3.01 1.12
N HIS A 146 19.79 2.82 1.58
CA HIS A 146 19.04 1.56 1.49
C HIS A 146 17.85 1.71 0.55
N ALA A 147 17.49 0.61 -0.15
CA ALA A 147 16.34 0.57 -1.02
C ALA A 147 15.03 0.78 -0.23
N PRO A 148 13.99 1.37 -0.83
CA PRO A 148 12.66 1.42 -0.23
C PRO A 148 12.11 0.01 -0.01
N TRP A 149 11.25 -0.12 0.99
CA TRP A 149 10.49 -1.35 1.20
C TRP A 149 9.36 -1.39 0.16
N ALA A 150 9.58 -2.12 -0.92
CA ALA A 150 8.68 -2.22 -2.05
C ALA A 150 8.79 -3.58 -2.72
N ALA A 151 7.75 -3.99 -3.44
CA ALA A 151 7.72 -5.25 -4.21
C ALA A 151 7.69 -5.00 -5.72
N TRP A 152 7.42 -3.78 -6.14
CA TRP A 152 7.26 -3.40 -7.53
C TRP A 152 8.53 -3.64 -8.34
N ALA A 153 8.49 -4.58 -9.29
CA ALA A 153 9.63 -4.94 -10.12
C ALA A 153 9.18 -5.46 -11.51
N PRO A 154 8.53 -4.64 -12.36
CA PRO A 154 8.02 -5.07 -13.66
C PRO A 154 9.12 -5.38 -14.69
N GLY A 155 10.36 -4.98 -14.44
CA GLY A 155 11.45 -5.14 -15.38
C GLY A 155 11.12 -4.56 -16.76
N GLN A 156 11.29 -5.37 -17.80
CA GLN A 156 11.01 -5.00 -19.20
C GLN A 156 9.66 -5.54 -19.69
N ALA A 157 8.75 -5.95 -18.80
CA ALA A 157 7.44 -6.48 -19.18
C ALA A 157 6.71 -5.52 -20.14
N GLY A 158 6.29 -6.04 -21.29
CA GLY A 158 5.52 -5.27 -22.27
C GLY A 158 4.05 -5.08 -21.88
N ARG A 159 3.56 -5.91 -20.95
CA ARG A 159 2.21 -5.82 -20.40
C ARG A 159 2.25 -5.83 -18.88
N ILE A 160 1.50 -4.93 -18.25
CA ILE A 160 1.39 -4.78 -16.80
C ILE A 160 -0.08 -4.89 -16.41
N VAL A 161 -0.39 -5.78 -15.47
CA VAL A 161 -1.74 -5.96 -14.93
C VAL A 161 -1.67 -5.84 -13.43
N CYS A 162 -2.43 -4.91 -12.85
CA CYS A 162 -2.52 -4.75 -11.40
C CYS A 162 -3.96 -4.90 -10.93
N ALA A 163 -4.16 -5.53 -9.77
CA ALA A 163 -5.47 -5.62 -9.17
C ALA A 163 -5.40 -5.63 -7.63
N GLY A 164 -6.40 -5.02 -6.98
CA GLY A 164 -6.46 -4.99 -5.53
C GLY A 164 -7.74 -4.40 -4.97
N ASP A 165 -7.83 -4.39 -3.64
CA ASP A 165 -8.90 -3.75 -2.89
C ASP A 165 -8.54 -2.32 -2.42
N GLU A 166 -9.37 -1.73 -1.57
CA GLU A 166 -9.19 -0.39 -1.02
C GLU A 166 -7.84 -0.19 -0.32
N THR A 167 -7.29 -1.24 0.29
CA THR A 167 -6.01 -1.13 1.00
C THR A 167 -4.83 -1.04 0.04
N ALA A 168 -4.99 -1.59 -1.17
CA ALA A 168 -4.02 -1.50 -2.25
C ALA A 168 -4.17 -0.22 -3.10
N ALA A 169 -5.31 0.48 -3.01
CA ALA A 169 -5.58 1.67 -3.82
C ALA A 169 -4.45 2.72 -3.76
N PRO A 170 -3.85 3.05 -2.59
CA PRO A 170 -2.75 4.01 -2.53
C PRO A 170 -1.53 3.58 -3.36
N ALA A 171 -1.14 2.31 -3.29
CA ALA A 171 -0.02 1.75 -4.05
C ALA A 171 -0.33 1.73 -5.56
N LEU A 172 -1.48 1.21 -5.94
CA LEU A 172 -1.87 1.06 -7.35
C LEU A 172 -2.04 2.40 -8.04
N LEU A 173 -2.56 3.43 -7.34
CA LEU A 173 -2.65 4.78 -7.87
C LEU A 173 -1.28 5.46 -7.97
N ALA A 174 -0.36 5.25 -7.01
CA ALA A 174 0.99 5.78 -7.10
C ALA A 174 1.76 5.15 -8.29
N ILE A 175 1.66 3.82 -8.45
CA ILE A 175 2.21 3.10 -9.61
C ILE A 175 1.61 3.64 -10.91
N ALA A 176 0.29 3.85 -10.96
CA ALA A 176 -0.39 4.37 -12.16
C ALA A 176 0.12 5.77 -12.57
N GLU A 177 0.27 6.67 -11.60
CA GLU A 177 0.77 8.03 -11.84
C GLU A 177 2.22 8.01 -12.35
N GLU A 178 3.08 7.18 -11.77
CA GLU A 178 4.46 7.04 -12.23
C GLU A 178 4.54 6.44 -13.63
N LEU A 179 3.75 5.40 -13.94
CA LEU A 179 3.67 4.79 -15.27
C LEU A 179 3.14 5.78 -16.32
N ALA A 180 2.17 6.62 -15.95
CA ALA A 180 1.65 7.66 -16.84
C ALA A 180 2.66 8.79 -17.11
N ALA A 181 3.58 9.04 -16.19
CA ALA A 181 4.65 10.02 -16.32
C ALA A 181 5.87 9.49 -17.09
N GLU A 182 5.99 8.17 -17.28
CA GLU A 182 7.06 7.59 -18.09
C GLU A 182 6.93 8.03 -19.56
N PRO A 183 8.03 8.44 -20.22
CA PRO A 183 7.99 8.75 -21.65
C PRO A 183 7.46 7.55 -22.42
N SER A 184 6.38 7.75 -23.18
CA SER A 184 5.68 6.82 -24.08
C SER A 184 6.27 5.39 -24.11
N SER A 185 6.04 4.61 -23.08
CA SER A 185 6.37 3.19 -23.10
C SER A 185 5.31 2.49 -23.96
N ALA A 186 5.71 1.62 -24.88
CA ALA A 186 4.79 0.78 -25.65
C ALA A 186 4.14 -0.32 -24.76
N ARG A 187 4.06 -0.11 -23.44
CA ARG A 187 3.50 -1.05 -22.50
C ARG A 187 1.98 -0.99 -22.52
N GLU A 188 1.36 -2.15 -22.55
CA GLU A 188 -0.06 -2.31 -22.26
C GLU A 188 -0.28 -2.33 -20.74
N ILE A 189 -1.07 -1.40 -20.21
CA ILE A 189 -1.28 -1.27 -18.77
C ILE A 189 -2.76 -1.41 -18.45
N SER A 190 -3.09 -2.22 -17.45
CA SER A 190 -4.44 -2.35 -16.91
C SER A 190 -4.38 -2.44 -15.39
N ILE A 191 -5.07 -1.55 -14.70
CA ILE A 191 -5.14 -1.52 -13.23
C ILE A 191 -6.59 -1.52 -12.80
N VAL A 192 -6.98 -2.47 -11.92
CA VAL A 192 -8.34 -2.56 -11.37
C VAL A 192 -8.29 -2.48 -9.86
N ILE A 193 -9.11 -1.61 -9.30
CA ILE A 193 -9.17 -1.36 -7.85
C ILE A 193 -10.63 -1.43 -7.38
N GLU A 194 -10.95 -2.35 -6.48
CA GLU A 194 -12.23 -2.36 -5.80
C GLU A 194 -12.16 -1.49 -4.53
N VAL A 195 -13.09 -0.56 -4.42
CA VAL A 195 -13.22 0.32 -3.25
C VAL A 195 -14.60 0.20 -2.60
N PRO A 196 -14.78 0.58 -1.33
CA PRO A 196 -16.02 0.31 -0.61
C PRO A 196 -17.28 0.94 -1.23
N THR A 197 -17.18 2.17 -1.74
CA THR A 197 -18.38 2.93 -2.16
C THR A 197 -18.20 3.64 -3.50
N GLU A 198 -19.32 4.03 -4.11
CA GLU A 198 -19.32 4.89 -5.30
C GLU A 198 -18.75 6.30 -5.03
N ALA A 199 -18.80 6.77 -3.79
CA ALA A 199 -18.17 8.03 -3.41
C ALA A 199 -16.64 7.92 -3.44
N ASP A 200 -16.10 6.76 -3.03
CA ASP A 200 -14.66 6.46 -3.13
C ASP A 200 -14.23 6.35 -4.58
N VAL A 201 -15.04 5.67 -5.44
CA VAL A 201 -14.78 5.61 -6.89
C VAL A 201 -14.65 7.02 -7.46
N ARG A 202 -15.63 7.90 -7.21
CA ARG A 202 -15.58 9.28 -7.72
C ARG A 202 -14.38 10.06 -7.22
N ALA A 203 -14.09 9.96 -5.92
CA ALA A 203 -12.99 10.71 -5.29
C ALA A 203 -11.60 10.27 -5.75
N LEU A 204 -11.41 8.97 -6.00
CA LEU A 204 -10.13 8.41 -6.40
C LEU A 204 -9.93 8.36 -7.91
N SER A 205 -11.01 8.46 -8.71
CA SER A 205 -10.92 8.57 -10.17
C SER A 205 -10.50 9.96 -10.63
N ASP A 206 -10.62 10.98 -9.78
CA ASP A 206 -10.22 12.33 -10.15
C ASP A 206 -8.70 12.40 -10.36
N GLY A 207 -8.29 12.64 -11.61
CA GLY A 207 -6.89 12.66 -12.03
C GLY A 207 -6.24 11.28 -12.21
N ALA A 208 -6.96 10.18 -12.04
CA ALA A 208 -6.43 8.84 -12.32
C ALA A 208 -6.21 8.64 -13.84
N PRO A 209 -5.11 7.96 -14.25
CA PRO A 209 -4.89 7.63 -15.66
C PRO A 209 -6.00 6.76 -16.26
N GLU A 210 -6.25 6.86 -17.57
CA GLU A 210 -7.33 6.15 -18.27
C GLU A 210 -7.25 4.61 -18.18
N PHE A 211 -6.07 4.06 -17.96
CA PHE A 211 -5.86 2.62 -17.79
C PHE A 211 -6.19 2.11 -16.37
N VAL A 212 -6.64 3.00 -15.47
CA VAL A 212 -7.10 2.66 -14.12
C VAL A 212 -8.63 2.55 -14.12
N THR A 213 -9.13 1.42 -13.68
CA THR A 213 -10.55 1.18 -13.45
C THR A 213 -10.83 1.03 -11.96
N LEU A 214 -11.53 1.99 -11.37
CA LEU A 214 -12.05 1.86 -10.01
C LEU A 214 -13.48 1.34 -10.07
N VAL A 215 -13.81 0.39 -9.19
CA VAL A 215 -15.15 -0.19 -9.09
C VAL A 215 -15.61 -0.19 -7.64
N ALA A 216 -16.89 0.11 -7.42
CA ALA A 216 -17.46 0.01 -6.08
C ALA A 216 -17.75 -1.46 -5.73
N ARG A 217 -17.54 -1.79 -4.47
CA ARG A 217 -17.83 -3.11 -3.90
C ARG A 217 -19.29 -3.45 -4.06
N THR A 218 -19.58 -4.67 -4.48
CA THR A 218 -20.92 -5.25 -4.50
C THR A 218 -21.26 -5.92 -3.16
N ALA A 219 -22.35 -6.67 -3.09
CA ALA A 219 -22.72 -7.45 -1.89
C ALA A 219 -21.64 -8.46 -1.48
N VAL A 220 -20.83 -8.90 -2.42
CA VAL A 220 -19.72 -9.85 -2.19
C VAL A 220 -18.41 -9.11 -2.46
N ALA A 221 -17.63 -8.89 -1.41
CA ALA A 221 -16.34 -8.23 -1.52
C ALA A 221 -15.38 -9.04 -2.43
N GLY A 222 -14.70 -8.35 -3.33
CA GLY A 222 -13.77 -8.96 -4.28
C GLY A 222 -14.41 -9.52 -5.55
N GLU A 223 -15.73 -9.56 -5.63
CA GLU A 223 -16.41 -10.13 -6.81
C GLU A 223 -16.14 -9.32 -8.08
N GLU A 224 -16.28 -8.01 -7.99
CA GLU A 224 -16.16 -7.15 -9.18
C GLU A 224 -14.69 -7.04 -9.64
N VAL A 225 -13.73 -6.91 -8.72
CA VAL A 225 -12.32 -6.89 -9.12
C VAL A 225 -11.88 -8.22 -9.74
N ILE A 226 -12.35 -9.36 -9.24
CA ILE A 226 -12.08 -10.68 -9.84
C ILE A 226 -12.69 -10.77 -11.23
N ARG A 227 -13.93 -10.32 -11.43
CA ARG A 227 -14.60 -10.34 -12.74
C ARG A 227 -13.85 -9.47 -13.76
N ARG A 228 -13.43 -8.25 -13.35
CA ARG A 228 -12.64 -7.37 -14.21
C ARG A 228 -11.27 -7.95 -14.56
N LEU A 229 -10.58 -8.49 -13.54
CA LEU A 229 -9.30 -9.16 -13.76
C LEU A 229 -9.42 -10.34 -14.72
N ALA A 230 -10.47 -11.16 -14.60
CA ALA A 230 -10.74 -12.27 -15.52
C ALA A 230 -10.92 -11.77 -16.95
N GLY A 231 -11.68 -10.69 -17.17
CA GLY A 231 -11.83 -10.07 -18.49
C GLY A 231 -10.52 -9.55 -19.07
N ILE A 232 -9.65 -8.93 -18.25
CA ILE A 232 -8.32 -8.46 -18.67
C ILE A 232 -7.42 -9.64 -19.07
N LEU A 233 -7.53 -10.77 -18.35
CA LEU A 233 -6.71 -11.97 -18.60
C LEU A 233 -7.34 -12.95 -19.59
N ASP A 234 -8.49 -12.61 -20.19
CA ASP A 234 -9.25 -13.46 -21.12
C ASP A 234 -9.63 -14.82 -20.52
N VAL A 235 -10.04 -14.82 -19.25
CA VAL A 235 -10.46 -16.03 -18.51
C VAL A 235 -11.98 -16.11 -18.48
N GLY A 236 -12.53 -17.28 -18.83
CA GLY A 236 -13.98 -17.51 -18.89
C GLY A 236 -14.68 -17.52 -17.53
N GLU A 237 -15.98 -17.22 -17.52
CA GLU A 237 -16.81 -17.10 -16.31
C GLU A 237 -16.84 -18.37 -15.43
N GLU A 238 -16.68 -19.56 -16.00
CA GLU A 238 -16.64 -20.81 -15.22
C GLU A 238 -15.50 -20.82 -14.20
N SER A 239 -14.36 -20.23 -14.57
CA SER A 239 -13.21 -20.10 -13.68
C SER A 239 -13.46 -19.12 -12.55
N ILE A 240 -14.25 -18.05 -12.79
CA ILE A 240 -14.65 -17.08 -11.77
C ILE A 240 -15.43 -17.76 -10.64
N GLY A 241 -16.45 -18.56 -11.00
CA GLY A 241 -17.26 -19.30 -10.03
C GLY A 241 -16.43 -20.26 -9.18
N SER A 242 -15.48 -20.97 -9.80
CA SER A 242 -14.56 -21.88 -9.11
C SER A 242 -13.65 -21.16 -8.11
N VAL A 243 -13.11 -20.01 -8.51
CA VAL A 243 -12.20 -19.21 -7.68
C VAL A 243 -12.93 -18.57 -6.49
N MET A 244 -14.14 -18.04 -6.71
CA MET A 244 -14.97 -17.42 -5.68
C MET A 244 -15.50 -18.43 -4.66
N GLY A 245 -15.95 -19.61 -5.11
CA GLY A 245 -16.43 -20.69 -4.22
C GLY A 245 -15.36 -21.29 -3.32
N GLY A 246 -14.07 -21.09 -3.64
CA GLY A 246 -12.93 -21.59 -2.89
C GLY A 246 -12.40 -20.63 -1.82
N GLN A 247 -13.08 -19.53 -1.52
CA GLN A 247 -12.68 -18.58 -0.47
C GLN A 247 -12.86 -19.20 0.92
N ARG A 248 -11.89 -20.01 1.35
CA ARG A 248 -11.76 -20.43 2.75
C ARG A 248 -10.87 -19.43 3.50
N PRO A 249 -11.12 -19.20 4.82
CA PRO A 249 -10.19 -18.44 5.65
C PRO A 249 -8.79 -19.03 5.50
N ALA A 250 -7.84 -18.20 5.19
CA ALA A 250 -6.45 -18.62 5.04
C ALA A 250 -5.90 -19.10 6.39
N ALA A 251 -5.20 -20.24 6.41
CA ALA A 251 -4.42 -20.64 7.59
C ALA A 251 -3.26 -19.64 7.81
N ASP A 252 -2.84 -19.48 9.05
CA ASP A 252 -1.95 -18.42 9.58
C ASP A 252 -0.58 -18.25 8.89
N ARG A 253 -0.22 -19.17 7.98
CA ARG A 253 1.11 -19.20 7.34
C ARG A 253 1.23 -18.44 6.03
N ASP A 254 0.18 -17.78 5.56
CA ASP A 254 0.11 -17.24 4.20
C ASP A 254 0.18 -15.71 4.12
N ARG A 255 0.78 -15.05 5.08
CA ARG A 255 1.28 -13.67 4.94
C ARG A 255 2.63 -13.68 4.23
N GLU A 256 2.70 -14.35 3.12
CA GLU A 256 3.92 -14.33 2.33
C GLU A 256 3.85 -13.20 1.32
N TRP A 257 4.80 -12.31 1.43
CA TRP A 257 5.14 -11.36 0.40
C TRP A 257 6.01 -12.08 -0.64
N HIS A 258 5.50 -12.17 -1.86
CA HIS A 258 6.25 -12.72 -2.97
C HIS A 258 6.45 -11.62 -4.02
N PRO A 259 7.64 -10.99 -4.09
CA PRO A 259 7.99 -10.20 -5.25
C PRO A 259 8.08 -11.13 -6.47
N ALA A 260 7.82 -10.58 -7.66
CA ALA A 260 8.11 -11.32 -8.88
C ALA A 260 9.61 -11.67 -8.90
N SER A 261 9.93 -12.92 -9.19
CA SER A 261 11.32 -13.37 -9.23
C SER A 261 11.95 -13.17 -10.60
N GLU A 262 11.18 -13.38 -11.66
CA GLU A 262 11.59 -13.21 -13.05
C GLU A 262 10.34 -13.17 -13.92
N VAL A 263 10.17 -12.08 -14.67
CA VAL A 263 9.09 -11.97 -15.64
C VAL A 263 9.50 -12.75 -16.89
N SER A 264 8.76 -13.80 -17.22
CA SER A 264 9.02 -14.60 -18.40
C SER A 264 8.73 -13.80 -19.67
N ASP A 265 9.53 -14.04 -20.72
CA ASP A 265 9.32 -13.40 -22.02
C ASP A 265 7.91 -13.71 -22.55
N GLY A 266 7.15 -12.65 -22.89
CA GLY A 266 5.78 -12.76 -23.37
C GLY A 266 4.70 -12.81 -22.29
N ASP A 267 5.04 -13.05 -21.02
CA ASP A 267 4.10 -12.96 -19.90
C ASP A 267 3.90 -11.50 -19.47
N PRO A 268 2.69 -11.15 -18.99
CA PRO A 268 2.50 -9.89 -18.28
C PRO A 268 3.19 -9.95 -16.92
N TYR A 269 3.68 -8.80 -16.45
CA TYR A 269 3.92 -8.61 -15.03
C TYR A 269 2.58 -8.39 -14.33
N VAL A 270 2.28 -9.19 -13.31
CA VAL A 270 1.04 -9.07 -12.54
C VAL A 270 1.35 -8.69 -11.10
N PHE A 271 0.69 -7.63 -10.60
CA PHE A 271 0.82 -7.18 -9.22
C PHE A 271 -0.55 -7.22 -8.52
N LEU A 272 -0.65 -8.02 -7.46
CA LEU A 272 -1.87 -8.25 -6.70
C LEU A 272 -1.67 -7.84 -5.24
N ALA A 273 -2.48 -6.93 -4.72
CA ALA A 273 -2.37 -6.49 -3.33
C ALA A 273 -3.75 -6.28 -2.67
N GLY A 274 -3.85 -6.54 -1.35
CA GLY A 274 -5.09 -6.37 -0.60
C GLY A 274 -5.37 -7.46 0.43
N GLU A 275 -6.65 -7.81 0.64
CA GLU A 275 -7.10 -8.85 1.58
C GLU A 275 -6.54 -10.23 1.19
N SER A 276 -6.02 -10.97 2.16
CA SER A 276 -5.31 -12.23 1.93
C SER A 276 -6.15 -13.30 1.21
N GLY A 277 -7.45 -13.41 1.48
CA GLY A 277 -8.35 -14.34 0.78
C GLY A 277 -8.60 -13.93 -0.66
N LEU A 278 -8.79 -12.63 -0.90
CA LEU A 278 -8.94 -12.05 -2.23
C LEU A 278 -7.68 -12.27 -3.08
N ILE A 279 -6.51 -12.01 -2.51
CA ILE A 279 -5.22 -12.22 -3.18
C ILE A 279 -5.06 -13.67 -3.62
N LYS A 280 -5.42 -14.65 -2.77
CA LYS A 280 -5.38 -16.07 -3.14
C LYS A 280 -6.32 -16.39 -4.28
N ALA A 281 -7.51 -15.79 -4.30
CA ALA A 281 -8.47 -15.97 -5.39
C ALA A 281 -7.92 -15.39 -6.69
N MET A 282 -7.44 -14.14 -6.69
CA MET A 282 -6.85 -13.50 -7.86
C MET A 282 -5.60 -14.23 -8.36
N ARG A 283 -4.75 -14.74 -7.45
CA ARG A 283 -3.58 -15.53 -7.82
C ARG A 283 -3.96 -16.84 -8.51
N ARG A 284 -4.98 -17.57 -8.02
CA ARG A 284 -5.50 -18.77 -8.71
C ARG A 284 -6.02 -18.43 -10.10
N LEU A 285 -6.77 -17.34 -10.22
CA LEU A 285 -7.25 -16.87 -11.52
C LEU A 285 -6.08 -16.60 -12.48
N THR A 286 -5.04 -15.92 -12.00
CA THR A 286 -3.88 -15.54 -12.80
C THR A 286 -3.00 -16.73 -13.17
N VAL A 287 -2.65 -17.57 -12.20
CA VAL A 287 -1.69 -18.66 -12.42
C VAL A 287 -2.37 -19.90 -12.95
N ASP A 288 -3.48 -20.33 -12.31
CA ASP A 288 -4.07 -21.63 -12.62
C ASP A 288 -5.06 -21.57 -13.79
N ALA A 289 -5.80 -20.45 -13.94
CA ALA A 289 -6.78 -20.30 -15.02
C ALA A 289 -6.21 -19.58 -16.25
N ALA A 290 -5.47 -18.48 -16.08
CA ALA A 290 -4.87 -17.75 -17.19
C ALA A 290 -3.50 -18.32 -17.62
N GLY A 291 -2.90 -19.22 -16.85
CA GLY A 291 -1.63 -19.88 -17.19
C GLY A 291 -0.38 -19.02 -17.08
N ILE A 292 -0.46 -17.86 -16.41
CA ILE A 292 0.67 -16.95 -16.25
C ILE A 292 1.71 -17.56 -15.30
N ALA A 293 2.99 -17.48 -15.67
CA ALA A 293 4.07 -18.05 -14.88
C ALA A 293 4.11 -17.42 -13.47
N LYS A 294 4.30 -18.24 -12.43
CA LYS A 294 4.36 -17.79 -11.03
C LYS A 294 5.42 -16.72 -10.80
N GLY A 295 6.54 -16.79 -11.51
CA GLY A 295 7.63 -15.84 -11.42
C GLY A 295 7.26 -14.42 -11.91
N SER A 296 6.25 -14.31 -12.78
CA SER A 296 5.73 -13.05 -13.31
C SER A 296 4.67 -12.39 -12.40
N VAL A 297 4.29 -13.04 -11.28
CA VAL A 297 3.22 -12.58 -10.39
C VAL A 297 3.80 -12.17 -9.04
N ALA A 298 3.76 -10.86 -8.75
CA ALA A 298 3.97 -10.31 -7.42
C ALA A 298 2.63 -10.26 -6.68
N PHE A 299 2.61 -10.65 -5.41
CA PHE A 299 1.39 -10.55 -4.60
C PHE A 299 1.68 -10.27 -3.14
N MET A 300 0.79 -9.47 -2.53
CA MET A 300 0.91 -9.02 -1.14
C MET A 300 -0.44 -9.06 -0.43
N GLY A 301 -0.54 -9.88 0.63
CA GLY A 301 -1.64 -9.81 1.58
C GLY A 301 -1.39 -8.67 2.57
N TYR A 302 -2.04 -7.53 2.38
CA TYR A 302 -1.90 -6.37 3.26
C TYR A 302 -2.63 -6.55 4.57
N TRP A 303 -3.78 -7.22 4.55
CA TRP A 303 -4.59 -7.48 5.70
C TRP A 303 -5.37 -8.79 5.59
N ARG A 304 -6.04 -9.19 6.65
CA ARG A 304 -6.86 -10.38 6.68
C ARG A 304 -8.12 -10.12 7.49
N ARG A 305 -9.26 -10.42 6.90
CA ARG A 305 -10.55 -10.28 7.57
C ARG A 305 -10.59 -11.12 8.85
N GLY A 306 -11.00 -10.50 9.97
CA GLY A 306 -11.11 -11.16 11.27
C GLY A 306 -9.77 -11.47 11.97
N ALA A 307 -8.66 -10.90 11.51
CA ALA A 307 -7.38 -10.97 12.19
C ALA A 307 -6.83 -9.56 12.40
N ALA A 308 -6.54 -9.20 13.65
CA ALA A 308 -5.78 -7.99 13.91
C ALA A 308 -4.32 -8.17 13.41
N GLU A 309 -3.73 -7.15 12.82
CA GLU A 309 -2.29 -7.13 12.61
C GLU A 309 -1.58 -7.11 13.96
N SER A 310 -0.69 -8.07 14.17
CA SER A 310 0.15 -8.18 15.38
C SER A 310 1.45 -7.41 15.21
#